data_7666c03eca16cb350c341964d16a7741
#
_entry.id   7666c03eca16cb350c341964d16a7741
#
_cell.length_a   1.000
_cell.length_b   1.000
_cell.length_c   1.000
_cell.angle_alpha   90.00
_cell.angle_beta   90.00
_cell.angle_gamma   90.00
#
_symmetry.space_group_name_H-M   'P 1'
#
loop_
_entity.id
_entity.type
_entity.pdbx_description
1 polymer ?
#
loop_
_entity_poly.entity_id
_entity_poly.type
_entity_poly.pdbx_seq_one_letter_code
_entity_poly.pdbx_strand_id
1 'polypeptide(L)'
;MKADLVYGKHGRMENKVKSMKTDVLIVGCGCSGLYLALNLPRDKKILMITKSDAKSSDSFLAQGGMCMLKDDADYDNYFEDTMKAGHYENDKKSVEIMIRSSRDVVKDLIAAGADFKKDENGNLAYTREGAHSSNRIIFHEDVTGKEITSHLLDRVRELPNVVLLENTRMLDIITRDNECLGAVIRTEDGSIINVSADATVLAAGGIGGLYRHSTNFRHLTGDAVAAAIKHNVAIKDNNYVQIHPTTFYSKN
;
A
#
# COMPACT_ATOMS: atom_id res chain seq x y z
N MET A 1 -11.63 -25.43 -8.66
CA MET A 1 -11.82 -26.28 -7.47
C MET A 1 -13.31 -26.47 -7.25
N LYS A 2 -13.84 -27.70 -7.37
CA LYS A 2 -15.28 -27.98 -7.20
C LYS A 2 -15.62 -27.92 -5.70
N ALA A 3 -16.69 -27.22 -5.36
CA ALA A 3 -17.21 -27.21 -3.99
C ALA A 3 -18.01 -28.49 -3.76
N ASP A 4 -17.61 -29.32 -2.82
CA ASP A 4 -18.38 -30.46 -2.37
C ASP A 4 -19.50 -29.98 -1.44
N LEU A 5 -20.73 -30.11 -1.90
CA LEU A 5 -21.95 -29.88 -1.13
C LEU A 5 -22.26 -31.15 -0.30
N VAL A 6 -22.18 -31.04 1.02
CA VAL A 6 -22.60 -32.12 1.94
C VAL A 6 -23.95 -31.76 2.52
N TYR A 7 -24.97 -32.60 2.28
CA TYR A 7 -26.31 -32.44 2.87
C TYR A 7 -26.37 -33.08 4.26
N GLY A 8 -26.66 -32.28 5.26
CA GLY A 8 -26.93 -32.77 6.61
C GLY A 8 -28.32 -33.41 6.72
N LYS A 9 -28.53 -34.32 7.69
CA LYS A 9 -29.74 -35.14 7.92
C LYS A 9 -31.09 -34.36 8.08
N HIS A 10 -31.09 -33.02 8.03
CA HIS A 10 -32.29 -32.19 8.21
C HIS A 10 -32.47 -31.14 7.13
N GLY A 11 -31.93 -31.33 5.92
CA GLY A 11 -32.21 -30.46 4.77
C GLY A 11 -31.72 -29.00 4.88
N ARG A 12 -30.97 -28.65 5.92
CA ARG A 12 -30.24 -27.37 5.98
C ARG A 12 -28.96 -27.49 5.21
N MET A 13 -28.77 -26.60 4.19
CA MET A 13 -27.46 -26.41 3.59
C MET A 13 -26.49 -25.91 4.68
N GLU A 14 -25.65 -26.79 5.19
CA GLU A 14 -24.45 -26.35 5.89
C GLU A 14 -23.49 -25.82 4.84
N ASN A 15 -23.53 -24.50 4.61
CA ASN A 15 -22.45 -23.84 3.89
C ASN A 15 -21.18 -23.99 4.73
N LYS A 16 -20.36 -25.01 4.39
CA LYS A 16 -19.02 -25.14 4.96
C LYS A 16 -18.28 -23.87 4.62
N VAL A 17 -18.03 -23.00 5.59
CA VAL A 17 -17.27 -21.79 5.39
C VAL A 17 -15.91 -22.18 4.84
N LYS A 18 -15.60 -21.75 3.63
CA LYS A 18 -14.28 -22.02 3.02
C LYS A 18 -13.20 -21.39 3.91
N SER A 19 -12.11 -22.10 4.12
CA SER A 19 -10.98 -21.58 4.90
C SER A 19 -9.67 -21.71 4.12
N MET A 20 -8.77 -20.76 4.31
CA MET A 20 -7.40 -20.74 3.80
C MET A 20 -6.44 -20.49 4.95
N LYS A 21 -5.18 -20.93 4.80
CA LYS A 21 -4.11 -20.60 5.73
C LYS A 21 -2.90 -20.07 4.97
N THR A 22 -2.30 -19.01 5.50
CA THR A 22 -1.06 -18.41 5.02
C THR A 22 -0.22 -17.98 6.22
N ASP A 23 1.06 -17.67 6.02
CA ASP A 23 1.88 -17.10 7.10
C ASP A 23 1.63 -15.59 7.18
N VAL A 24 1.56 -14.91 6.03
CA VAL A 24 1.29 -13.47 5.97
C VAL A 24 0.14 -13.18 5.01
N LEU A 25 -0.86 -12.44 5.49
CA LEU A 25 -1.91 -11.86 4.66
C LEU A 25 -1.61 -10.37 4.45
N ILE A 26 -1.48 -9.94 3.19
CA ILE A 26 -1.30 -8.52 2.83
C ILE A 26 -2.57 -8.01 2.15
N VAL A 27 -3.21 -7.03 2.75
CA VAL A 27 -4.43 -6.38 2.23
C VAL A 27 -4.05 -5.07 1.56
N GLY A 28 -4.00 -5.08 0.24
CA GLY A 28 -3.64 -3.94 -0.61
C GLY A 28 -2.41 -4.20 -1.47
N CYS A 29 -2.47 -3.76 -2.73
CA CYS A 29 -1.48 -3.96 -3.77
C CYS A 29 -0.87 -2.62 -4.26
N GLY A 30 -0.81 -1.62 -3.39
CA GLY A 30 -0.04 -0.39 -3.61
C GLY A 30 1.44 -0.57 -3.27
N CYS A 31 2.26 0.48 -3.41
CA CYS A 31 3.69 0.44 -3.14
C CYS A 31 4.05 -0.21 -1.80
N SER A 32 3.32 0.11 -0.72
CA SER A 32 3.60 -0.45 0.60
C SER A 32 3.45 -1.97 0.66
N GLY A 33 2.33 -2.51 0.12
CA GLY A 33 2.09 -3.96 0.11
C GLY A 33 3.06 -4.70 -0.79
N LEU A 34 3.34 -4.17 -1.97
CA LEU A 34 4.27 -4.76 -2.94
C LEU A 34 5.71 -4.76 -2.40
N TYR A 35 6.18 -3.63 -1.87
CA TYR A 35 7.51 -3.52 -1.30
C TYR A 35 7.70 -4.45 -0.10
N LEU A 36 6.68 -4.55 0.77
CA LEU A 36 6.70 -5.52 1.87
C LEU A 36 6.83 -6.96 1.36
N ALA A 37 6.02 -7.36 0.37
CA ALA A 37 6.07 -8.73 -0.16
C ALA A 37 7.45 -9.09 -0.71
N LEU A 38 8.15 -8.15 -1.34
CA LEU A 38 9.52 -8.32 -1.84
C LEU A 38 10.56 -8.47 -0.72
N ASN A 39 10.30 -7.89 0.45
CA ASN A 39 11.25 -7.86 1.57
C ASN A 39 10.95 -8.91 2.66
N LEU A 40 9.87 -9.67 2.55
CA LEU A 40 9.61 -10.79 3.45
C LEU A 40 10.48 -12.00 3.11
N PRO A 41 10.81 -12.86 4.13
CA PRO A 41 11.55 -14.10 3.92
C PRO A 41 10.87 -15.01 2.88
N ARG A 42 11.67 -15.64 2.02
CA ARG A 42 11.18 -16.48 0.91
C ARG A 42 10.55 -17.80 1.34
N ASP A 43 10.76 -18.24 2.56
CA ASP A 43 10.12 -19.40 3.17
C ASP A 43 8.70 -19.12 3.68
N LYS A 44 8.28 -17.84 3.75
CA LYS A 44 6.94 -17.44 4.17
C LYS A 44 5.94 -17.55 3.02
N LYS A 45 4.81 -18.18 3.28
CA LYS A 45 3.66 -18.19 2.37
C LYS A 45 2.90 -16.88 2.51
N ILE A 46 2.78 -16.15 1.43
CA ILE A 46 2.16 -14.82 1.40
C ILE A 46 0.88 -14.91 0.55
N LEU A 47 -0.22 -14.49 1.13
CA LEU A 47 -1.45 -14.18 0.39
C LEU A 47 -1.59 -12.67 0.31
N MET A 48 -1.55 -12.13 -0.89
CA MET A 48 -1.83 -10.72 -1.16
C MET A 48 -3.20 -10.60 -1.81
N ILE A 49 -4.02 -9.66 -1.35
CA ILE A 49 -5.33 -9.39 -1.95
C ILE A 49 -5.47 -7.93 -2.33
N THR A 50 -6.19 -7.66 -3.41
CA THR A 50 -6.55 -6.31 -3.81
C THR A 50 -8.03 -6.23 -4.23
N LYS A 51 -8.70 -5.16 -3.82
CA LYS A 51 -10.14 -4.95 -3.99
C LYS A 51 -10.56 -4.76 -5.47
N SER A 52 -9.64 -4.30 -6.29
CA SER A 52 -9.77 -4.16 -7.74
C SER A 52 -8.62 -4.91 -8.43
N ASP A 53 -8.30 -4.57 -9.68
CA ASP A 53 -7.08 -5.06 -10.33
C ASP A 53 -5.81 -4.50 -9.65
N ALA A 54 -4.69 -5.16 -9.86
CA ALA A 54 -3.43 -4.85 -9.17
C ALA A 54 -2.81 -3.49 -9.54
N LYS A 55 -3.24 -2.89 -10.65
CA LYS A 55 -2.77 -1.58 -11.10
C LYS A 55 -3.66 -0.44 -10.63
N SER A 56 -4.83 -0.74 -10.08
CA SER A 56 -5.78 0.26 -9.57
C SER A 56 -5.46 0.66 -8.13
N SER A 57 -4.27 1.24 -7.90
CA SER A 57 -3.86 1.81 -6.62
C SER A 57 -3.50 3.28 -6.78
N ASP A 58 -3.70 4.10 -5.73
CA ASP A 58 -3.28 5.51 -5.77
C ASP A 58 -1.75 5.65 -5.91
N SER A 59 -0.99 4.65 -5.46
CA SER A 59 0.45 4.59 -5.73
C SER A 59 0.75 4.59 -7.24
N PHE A 60 -0.09 3.93 -8.05
CA PHE A 60 0.05 3.91 -9.51
C PHE A 60 -0.32 5.26 -10.14
N LEU A 61 -1.22 6.04 -9.52
CA LEU A 61 -1.64 7.36 -10.02
C LEU A 61 -0.69 8.48 -9.62
N ALA A 62 0.22 8.25 -8.67
CA ALA A 62 1.11 9.30 -8.18
C ALA A 62 1.99 9.86 -9.29
N GLN A 63 1.91 11.18 -9.52
CA GLN A 63 2.58 11.87 -10.61
C GLN A 63 3.96 12.38 -10.18
N GLY A 64 4.04 13.20 -9.16
CA GLY A 64 5.26 13.87 -8.71
C GLY A 64 6.50 12.98 -8.65
N GLY A 65 7.33 13.18 -7.67
CA GLY A 65 8.51 12.36 -7.49
C GLY A 65 8.59 11.77 -6.09
N MET A 66 9.71 11.17 -5.79
CA MET A 66 10.03 10.61 -4.48
C MET A 66 11.22 11.34 -3.87
N CYS A 67 11.06 11.82 -2.64
CA CYS A 67 12.15 12.46 -1.90
C CYS A 67 13.19 11.40 -1.48
N MET A 68 14.46 11.76 -1.61
CA MET A 68 15.58 10.93 -1.22
C MET A 68 16.63 11.76 -0.51
N LEU A 69 17.26 11.24 0.52
CA LEU A 69 18.44 11.85 1.13
C LEU A 69 19.61 11.80 0.14
N LYS A 70 19.91 12.93 -0.49
CA LYS A 70 20.94 12.99 -1.52
C LYS A 70 22.34 12.73 -0.97
N ASP A 71 22.70 13.44 0.09
CA ASP A 71 23.95 13.30 0.83
C ASP A 71 23.71 13.60 2.33
N ASP A 72 24.71 13.34 3.16
CA ASP A 72 24.55 13.52 4.61
C ASP A 72 24.43 15.01 5.01
N ALA A 73 24.95 15.93 4.18
CA ALA A 73 24.84 17.35 4.43
C ALA A 73 23.39 17.89 4.23
N ASP A 74 22.56 17.18 3.46
CA ASP A 74 21.16 17.54 3.27
C ASP A 74 20.23 17.02 4.39
N TYR A 75 20.74 16.21 5.35
CA TYR A 75 19.89 15.57 6.35
C TYR A 75 19.10 16.59 7.19
N ASP A 76 19.78 17.57 7.75
CA ASP A 76 19.16 18.55 8.66
C ASP A 76 18.12 19.40 7.92
N ASN A 77 18.40 19.80 6.69
CA ASN A 77 17.47 20.54 5.84
C ASN A 77 16.25 19.68 5.46
N TYR A 78 16.46 18.41 5.12
CA TYR A 78 15.37 17.49 4.78
C TYR A 78 14.48 17.22 6.00
N PHE A 79 15.10 17.03 7.17
CA PHE A 79 14.38 16.83 8.42
C PHE A 79 13.54 18.05 8.76
N GLU A 80 14.14 19.27 8.73
CA GLU A 80 13.45 20.51 9.04
C GLU A 80 12.31 20.81 8.04
N ASP A 81 12.53 20.65 6.74
CA ASP A 81 11.49 20.79 5.72
C ASP A 81 10.30 19.88 5.99
N THR A 82 10.57 18.61 6.35
CA THR A 82 9.53 17.62 6.66
C THR A 82 8.76 18.00 7.93
N MET A 83 9.46 18.40 8.99
CA MET A 83 8.84 18.82 10.25
C MET A 83 7.96 20.05 10.04
N LYS A 84 8.47 21.05 9.29
CA LYS A 84 7.75 22.27 8.97
C LYS A 84 6.49 22.01 8.12
N ALA A 85 6.60 21.14 7.12
CA ALA A 85 5.46 20.75 6.28
C ALA A 85 4.35 20.06 7.08
N GLY A 86 4.70 19.31 8.10
CA GLY A 86 3.75 18.69 9.04
C GLY A 86 3.44 19.55 10.26
N HIS A 87 3.68 20.87 10.22
CA HIS A 87 3.45 21.81 11.32
C HIS A 87 4.07 21.39 12.66
N TYR A 88 5.18 20.63 12.61
CA TYR A 88 5.90 20.06 13.76
C TYR A 88 5.07 19.05 14.59
N GLU A 89 3.96 18.54 14.04
CA GLU A 89 3.16 17.49 14.67
C GLU A 89 3.67 16.07 14.33
N ASN A 90 4.65 15.97 13.43
CA ASN A 90 5.26 14.72 13.02
C ASN A 90 5.95 13.99 14.19
N ASP A 91 5.89 12.66 14.17
CA ASP A 91 6.76 11.84 15.01
C ASP A 91 8.21 11.93 14.49
N LYS A 92 9.09 12.54 15.28
CA LYS A 92 10.49 12.81 14.89
C LYS A 92 11.27 11.54 14.55
N LYS A 93 11.02 10.44 15.28
CA LYS A 93 11.70 9.18 15.04
C LYS A 93 11.28 8.56 13.72
N SER A 94 9.99 8.64 13.41
CA SER A 94 9.46 8.16 12.11
C SER A 94 10.02 8.96 10.95
N VAL A 95 10.14 10.30 11.10
CA VAL A 95 10.77 11.16 10.09
C VAL A 95 12.23 10.79 9.89
N GLU A 96 13.00 10.60 10.97
CA GLU A 96 14.38 10.16 10.88
C GLU A 96 14.53 8.83 10.14
N ILE A 97 13.72 7.82 10.49
CA ILE A 97 13.74 6.51 9.83
C ILE A 97 13.45 6.66 8.34
N MET A 98 12.40 7.41 7.97
CA MET A 98 12.02 7.67 6.59
C MET A 98 13.18 8.28 5.79
N ILE A 99 13.81 9.33 6.32
CA ILE A 99 14.90 10.04 5.64
C ILE A 99 16.13 9.13 5.48
N ARG A 100 16.56 8.49 6.56
CA ARG A 100 17.79 7.66 6.53
C ARG A 100 17.65 6.42 5.66
N SER A 101 16.49 5.78 5.64
CA SER A 101 16.23 4.60 4.81
C SER A 101 16.01 4.92 3.33
N SER A 102 15.75 6.18 2.97
CA SER A 102 15.36 6.56 1.61
C SER A 102 16.37 6.16 0.54
N ARG A 103 17.67 6.21 0.83
CA ARG A 103 18.73 5.80 -0.11
C ARG A 103 18.68 4.31 -0.43
N ASP A 104 18.46 3.48 0.58
CA ASP A 104 18.44 2.03 0.40
C ASP A 104 17.14 1.62 -0.31
N VAL A 105 16.02 2.24 0.04
CA VAL A 105 14.75 2.05 -0.68
C VAL A 105 14.91 2.41 -2.16
N VAL A 106 15.57 3.52 -2.51
CA VAL A 106 15.80 3.89 -3.91
C VAL A 106 16.69 2.88 -4.63
N LYS A 107 17.74 2.36 -3.98
CA LYS A 107 18.56 1.28 -4.56
C LYS A 107 17.72 0.02 -4.83
N ASP A 108 16.83 -0.36 -3.92
CA ASP A 108 15.96 -1.50 -4.08
C ASP A 108 14.98 -1.31 -5.24
N LEU A 109 14.41 -0.10 -5.39
CA LEU A 109 13.53 0.23 -6.51
C LEU A 109 14.25 0.16 -7.86
N ILE A 110 15.46 0.69 -7.94
CA ILE A 110 16.30 0.60 -9.15
C ILE A 110 16.66 -0.87 -9.45
N ALA A 111 17.00 -1.66 -8.43
CA ALA A 111 17.26 -3.09 -8.58
C ALA A 111 16.01 -3.87 -9.02
N ALA A 112 14.83 -3.43 -8.63
CA ALA A 112 13.57 -3.96 -9.10
C ALA A 112 13.26 -3.60 -10.57
N GLY A 113 13.96 -2.60 -11.13
CA GLY A 113 13.85 -2.19 -12.53
C GLY A 113 13.32 -0.76 -12.73
N ALA A 114 12.96 -0.04 -11.66
CA ALA A 114 12.48 1.33 -11.78
C ALA A 114 13.56 2.25 -12.39
N ASP A 115 13.19 3.00 -13.43
CA ASP A 115 14.08 3.92 -14.13
C ASP A 115 13.73 5.37 -13.75
N PHE A 116 14.64 6.00 -13.03
CA PHE A 116 14.53 7.41 -12.68
C PHE A 116 15.33 8.27 -13.64
N LYS A 117 14.87 9.52 -13.85
CA LYS A 117 15.55 10.49 -14.71
C LYS A 117 17.01 10.64 -14.29
N LYS A 118 17.90 10.66 -15.29
CA LYS A 118 19.35 10.85 -15.10
C LYS A 118 19.80 12.16 -15.74
N ASP A 119 20.86 12.72 -15.19
CA ASP A 119 21.56 13.87 -15.76
C ASP A 119 22.46 13.46 -16.93
N GLU A 120 23.16 14.42 -17.55
CA GLU A 120 24.07 14.21 -18.68
C GLU A 120 25.25 13.29 -18.33
N ASN A 121 25.59 13.13 -17.07
CA ASN A 121 26.67 12.29 -16.57
C ASN A 121 26.19 10.88 -16.16
N GLY A 122 24.87 10.61 -16.30
CA GLY A 122 24.27 9.33 -15.93
C GLY A 122 23.93 9.18 -14.45
N ASN A 123 24.06 10.24 -13.63
CA ASN A 123 23.62 10.26 -12.24
C ASN A 123 22.13 10.57 -12.14
N LEU A 124 21.50 10.23 -11.00
CA LEU A 124 20.12 10.61 -10.74
C LEU A 124 19.94 12.13 -10.84
N ALA A 125 18.98 12.57 -11.63
CA ALA A 125 18.57 13.96 -11.70
C ALA A 125 17.61 14.28 -10.55
N TYR A 126 17.81 15.43 -9.92
CA TYR A 126 16.99 15.88 -8.79
C TYR A 126 16.24 17.14 -9.15
N THR A 127 14.98 17.18 -8.75
CA THR A 127 14.13 18.37 -8.81
C THR A 127 13.68 18.81 -7.44
N ARG A 128 12.95 19.92 -7.38
CA ARG A 128 12.37 20.48 -6.17
C ARG A 128 10.92 20.86 -6.42
N GLU A 129 10.08 20.51 -5.47
CA GLU A 129 8.69 20.95 -5.41
C GLU A 129 8.45 21.85 -4.17
N GLY A 130 7.22 22.26 -3.95
CA GLY A 130 6.84 23.04 -2.78
C GLY A 130 7.26 22.39 -1.46
N ALA A 131 7.50 23.20 -0.43
CA ALA A 131 7.97 22.80 0.91
C ALA A 131 9.40 22.23 0.98
N HIS A 132 10.15 22.17 -0.11
CA HIS A 132 11.55 21.71 -0.10
C HIS A 132 12.52 22.88 -0.22
N SER A 133 13.55 22.92 0.63
CA SER A 133 14.64 23.89 0.59
C SER A 133 15.73 23.54 -0.42
N SER A 134 15.86 22.25 -0.81
CA SER A 134 16.85 21.77 -1.78
C SER A 134 16.25 20.78 -2.80
N ASN A 135 17.00 20.54 -3.89
CA ASN A 135 16.64 19.55 -4.89
C ASN A 135 16.96 18.15 -4.35
N ARG A 136 15.93 17.36 -3.98
CA ARG A 136 16.06 16.01 -3.46
C ARG A 136 15.01 15.04 -3.97
N ILE A 137 14.21 15.46 -4.95
CA ILE A 137 13.14 14.65 -5.53
C ILE A 137 13.67 13.97 -6.78
N ILE A 138 13.66 12.66 -6.80
CA ILE A 138 13.88 11.83 -8.00
C ILE A 138 12.54 11.56 -8.67
N PHE A 139 12.51 11.40 -9.96
CA PHE A 139 11.27 11.27 -10.72
C PHE A 139 11.47 10.51 -12.03
N HIS A 140 10.35 10.01 -12.57
CA HIS A 140 10.27 9.47 -13.93
C HIS A 140 9.15 10.21 -14.66
N GLU A 141 9.52 11.18 -15.49
CA GLU A 141 8.57 12.09 -16.15
C GLU A 141 7.52 12.65 -15.16
N ASP A 142 6.23 12.50 -15.48
CA ASP A 142 5.09 12.83 -14.59
C ASP A 142 4.31 11.57 -14.16
N VAL A 143 4.95 10.40 -14.21
CA VAL A 143 4.34 9.08 -13.94
C VAL A 143 5.17 8.23 -12.99
N THR A 144 5.88 8.86 -12.07
CA THR A 144 6.80 8.18 -11.13
C THR A 144 6.12 7.05 -10.34
N GLY A 145 4.89 7.25 -9.90
CA GLY A 145 4.14 6.22 -9.17
C GLY A 145 3.84 5.00 -10.03
N LYS A 146 3.45 5.20 -11.28
CA LYS A 146 3.25 4.11 -12.25
C LYS A 146 4.53 3.34 -12.49
N GLU A 147 5.64 4.04 -12.69
CA GLU A 147 6.96 3.44 -12.91
C GLU A 147 7.34 2.52 -11.74
N ILE A 148 7.35 3.04 -10.53
CA ILE A 148 7.69 2.29 -9.32
C ILE A 148 6.74 1.10 -9.12
N THR A 149 5.43 1.35 -9.16
CA THR A 149 4.43 0.35 -8.82
C THR A 149 4.39 -0.79 -9.83
N SER A 150 4.60 -0.50 -11.14
CA SER A 150 4.64 -1.52 -12.18
C SER A 150 5.80 -2.48 -11.97
N HIS A 151 7.01 -1.96 -11.75
CA HIS A 151 8.19 -2.80 -11.53
C HIS A 151 8.10 -3.62 -10.24
N LEU A 152 7.61 -3.04 -9.15
CA LEU A 152 7.36 -3.80 -7.92
C LEU A 152 6.34 -4.92 -8.14
N LEU A 153 5.24 -4.65 -8.86
CA LEU A 153 4.21 -5.64 -9.16
C LEU A 153 4.76 -6.80 -10.01
N ASP A 154 5.55 -6.49 -11.03
CA ASP A 154 6.15 -7.50 -11.89
C ASP A 154 7.08 -8.42 -11.08
N ARG A 155 7.92 -7.84 -10.20
CA ARG A 155 8.77 -8.62 -9.30
C ARG A 155 7.98 -9.46 -8.29
N VAL A 156 6.90 -8.94 -7.74
CA VAL A 156 6.03 -9.72 -6.82
C VAL A 156 5.41 -10.91 -7.56
N ARG A 157 4.99 -10.75 -8.81
CA ARG A 157 4.41 -11.83 -9.62
C ARG A 157 5.41 -12.95 -9.95
N GLU A 158 6.71 -12.66 -9.92
CA GLU A 158 7.78 -13.66 -10.09
C GLU A 158 8.03 -14.49 -8.82
N LEU A 159 7.50 -14.09 -7.65
CA LEU A 159 7.74 -14.76 -6.39
C LEU A 159 6.89 -16.03 -6.24
N PRO A 160 7.51 -17.22 -6.13
CA PRO A 160 6.76 -18.49 -6.03
C PRO A 160 6.02 -18.67 -4.69
N ASN A 161 6.39 -17.90 -3.68
CA ASN A 161 5.80 -17.93 -2.35
C ASN A 161 4.67 -16.91 -2.15
N VAL A 162 4.33 -16.12 -3.18
CA VAL A 162 3.25 -15.13 -3.16
C VAL A 162 2.09 -15.55 -4.05
N VAL A 163 0.90 -15.56 -3.48
CA VAL A 163 -0.36 -15.67 -4.22
C VAL A 163 -1.05 -14.33 -4.19
N LEU A 164 -1.25 -13.72 -5.36
CA LEU A 164 -1.98 -12.46 -5.52
C LEU A 164 -3.39 -12.74 -6.02
N LEU A 165 -4.41 -12.31 -5.26
CA LEU A 165 -5.81 -12.38 -5.65
C LEU A 165 -6.33 -10.97 -5.93
N GLU A 166 -6.61 -10.71 -7.19
CA GLU A 166 -7.27 -9.49 -7.65
C GLU A 166 -8.80 -9.57 -7.41
N ASN A 167 -9.52 -8.46 -7.49
CA ASN A 167 -10.97 -8.37 -7.28
C ASN A 167 -11.44 -9.06 -5.99
N THR A 168 -10.56 -9.08 -4.99
CA THR A 168 -10.78 -9.73 -3.71
C THR A 168 -10.78 -8.72 -2.59
N ARG A 169 -11.90 -8.61 -1.88
CA ARG A 169 -12.12 -7.62 -0.83
C ARG A 169 -11.98 -8.23 0.55
N MET A 170 -11.23 -7.58 1.44
CA MET A 170 -11.33 -7.83 2.86
C MET A 170 -12.68 -7.30 3.38
N LEU A 171 -13.45 -8.13 4.05
CA LEU A 171 -14.72 -7.76 4.67
C LEU A 171 -14.54 -7.37 6.12
N ASP A 172 -13.66 -8.08 6.84
CA ASP A 172 -13.38 -7.86 8.24
C ASP A 172 -12.05 -8.52 8.64
N ILE A 173 -11.49 -8.14 9.79
CA ILE A 173 -10.41 -8.89 10.43
C ILE A 173 -10.98 -9.91 11.41
N ILE A 174 -10.26 -11.01 11.62
CA ILE A 174 -10.61 -12.03 12.61
C ILE A 174 -9.77 -11.76 13.85
N THR A 175 -10.43 -11.49 14.97
CA THR A 175 -9.75 -11.21 16.24
C THR A 175 -10.23 -12.11 17.36
N ARG A 176 -9.35 -12.45 18.29
CA ARG A 176 -9.66 -13.13 19.55
C ARG A 176 -8.64 -12.74 20.59
N ASP A 177 -9.08 -12.42 21.79
CA ASP A 177 -8.23 -12.08 22.94
C ASP A 177 -7.18 -10.98 22.62
N ASN A 178 -7.61 -9.95 21.86
CA ASN A 178 -6.78 -8.83 21.40
C ASN A 178 -5.66 -9.24 20.40
N GLU A 179 -5.78 -10.39 19.79
CA GLU A 179 -4.89 -10.86 18.71
C GLU A 179 -5.62 -10.87 17.37
N CYS A 180 -4.94 -10.46 16.29
CA CYS A 180 -5.42 -10.62 14.93
C CYS A 180 -5.00 -11.99 14.39
N LEU A 181 -5.97 -12.81 14.02
CA LEU A 181 -5.77 -14.18 13.54
C LEU A 181 -5.92 -14.30 12.03
N GLY A 182 -6.16 -13.20 11.32
CA GLY A 182 -6.40 -13.18 9.89
C GLY A 182 -7.54 -12.27 9.46
N ALA A 183 -8.20 -12.59 8.36
CA ALA A 183 -9.31 -11.81 7.85
C ALA A 183 -10.37 -12.67 7.15
N VAL A 184 -11.59 -12.12 7.06
CA VAL A 184 -12.66 -12.61 6.19
C VAL A 184 -12.56 -11.88 4.86
N ILE A 185 -12.47 -12.62 3.78
CA ILE A 185 -12.37 -12.06 2.43
C ILE A 185 -13.54 -12.50 1.56
N ARG A 186 -13.86 -11.70 0.54
CA ARG A 186 -14.78 -12.06 -0.54
C ARG A 186 -14.02 -12.02 -1.86
N THR A 187 -13.95 -13.17 -2.51
CA THR A 187 -13.30 -13.33 -3.81
C THR A 187 -14.18 -12.84 -4.96
N GLU A 188 -13.61 -12.75 -6.16
CA GLU A 188 -14.28 -12.29 -7.38
C GLU A 188 -15.55 -13.09 -7.70
N ASP A 189 -15.53 -14.41 -7.48
CA ASP A 189 -16.69 -15.30 -7.67
C ASP A 189 -17.76 -15.15 -6.57
N GLY A 190 -17.59 -14.20 -5.63
CA GLY A 190 -18.49 -13.94 -4.51
C GLY A 190 -18.34 -14.89 -3.32
N SER A 191 -17.40 -15.84 -3.37
CA SER A 191 -17.15 -16.76 -2.25
C SER A 191 -16.62 -16.02 -1.02
N ILE A 192 -17.14 -16.36 0.16
CA ILE A 192 -16.64 -15.86 1.45
C ILE A 192 -15.65 -16.89 2.01
N ILE A 193 -14.47 -16.43 2.39
CA ILE A 193 -13.37 -17.26 2.86
C ILE A 193 -12.81 -16.68 4.16
N ASN A 194 -12.64 -17.50 5.17
CA ASN A 194 -11.87 -17.18 6.36
C ASN A 194 -10.40 -17.48 6.08
N VAL A 195 -9.56 -16.45 6.10
CA VAL A 195 -8.11 -16.62 5.95
C VAL A 195 -7.49 -16.53 7.33
N SER A 196 -6.88 -17.62 7.80
CA SER A 196 -6.00 -17.60 8.97
C SER A 196 -4.61 -17.19 8.56
N ALA A 197 -4.01 -16.26 9.30
CA ALA A 197 -2.65 -15.78 9.04
C ALA A 197 -1.92 -15.52 10.36
N ASP A 198 -0.62 -15.80 10.39
CA ASP A 198 0.22 -15.48 11.55
C ASP A 198 0.44 -13.96 11.68
N ALA A 199 0.43 -13.25 10.54
CA ALA A 199 0.43 -11.80 10.49
C ALA A 199 -0.54 -11.27 9.41
N THR A 200 -1.29 -10.22 9.73
CA THR A 200 -2.17 -9.51 8.78
C THR A 200 -1.71 -8.06 8.63
N VAL A 201 -1.37 -7.68 7.42
CA VAL A 201 -0.89 -6.34 7.08
C VAL A 201 -1.97 -5.56 6.35
N LEU A 202 -2.36 -4.43 6.91
CA LEU A 202 -3.32 -3.51 6.31
C LEU A 202 -2.56 -2.43 5.51
N ALA A 203 -2.43 -2.66 4.20
CA ALA A 203 -1.80 -1.74 3.24
C ALA A 203 -2.83 -1.19 2.21
N ALA A 204 -4.09 -1.03 2.65
CA ALA A 204 -5.24 -0.79 1.79
C ALA A 204 -5.46 0.68 1.38
N GLY A 205 -4.50 1.56 1.64
CA GLY A 205 -4.59 2.98 1.34
C GLY A 205 -5.58 3.74 2.23
N GLY A 206 -5.97 4.94 1.78
CA GLY A 206 -6.78 5.88 2.55
C GLY A 206 -8.28 5.85 2.24
N ILE A 207 -8.91 7.02 2.40
CA ILE A 207 -10.37 7.23 2.30
C ILE A 207 -10.75 8.16 1.13
N GLY A 208 -9.81 8.50 0.25
CA GLY A 208 -10.00 9.54 -0.77
C GLY A 208 -11.17 9.28 -1.71
N GLY A 209 -11.54 8.03 -1.95
CA GLY A 209 -12.69 7.66 -2.79
C GLY A 209 -14.06 8.04 -2.22
N LEU A 210 -14.15 8.38 -0.93
CA LEU A 210 -15.40 8.83 -0.29
C LEU A 210 -15.74 10.30 -0.62
N TYR A 211 -14.77 11.09 -1.06
CA TYR A 211 -15.00 12.50 -1.38
C TYR A 211 -15.60 12.66 -2.79
N ARG A 212 -16.55 13.57 -2.92
CA ARG A 212 -17.22 13.85 -4.20
C ARG A 212 -16.23 14.29 -5.29
N HIS A 213 -15.28 15.14 -4.91
CA HIS A 213 -14.21 15.64 -5.77
C HIS A 213 -12.88 15.09 -5.23
N SER A 214 -12.29 14.14 -5.94
CA SER A 214 -11.09 13.45 -5.53
C SER A 214 -10.31 12.98 -6.75
N THR A 215 -8.99 13.02 -6.66
CA THR A 215 -8.08 12.43 -7.65
C THR A 215 -7.77 10.96 -7.36
N ASN A 216 -8.26 10.43 -6.22
CA ASN A 216 -8.09 9.03 -5.86
C ASN A 216 -9.05 8.11 -6.62
N PHE A 217 -8.72 6.84 -6.70
CA PHE A 217 -9.66 5.82 -7.17
C PHE A 217 -10.92 5.78 -6.28
N ARG A 218 -12.09 5.64 -6.90
CA ARG A 218 -13.37 5.63 -6.18
C ARG A 218 -13.55 4.46 -5.23
N HIS A 219 -12.81 3.38 -5.41
CA HIS A 219 -12.86 2.21 -4.53
C HIS A 219 -12.01 2.36 -3.26
N LEU A 220 -11.24 3.44 -3.10
CA LEU A 220 -10.52 3.72 -1.85
C LEU A 220 -11.46 4.28 -0.80
N THR A 221 -12.12 3.41 -0.07
CA THR A 221 -13.22 3.73 0.84
C THR A 221 -12.91 3.48 2.31
N GLY A 222 -11.62 3.28 2.65
CA GLY A 222 -11.17 3.15 4.04
C GLY A 222 -11.60 1.84 4.71
N ASP A 223 -11.78 0.76 3.95
CA ASP A 223 -12.28 -0.52 4.49
C ASP A 223 -11.39 -1.04 5.64
N ALA A 224 -10.06 -0.89 5.52
CA ALA A 224 -9.13 -1.29 6.57
C ALA A 224 -9.25 -0.42 7.84
N VAL A 225 -9.46 0.89 7.68
CA VAL A 225 -9.70 1.81 8.80
C VAL A 225 -11.00 1.45 9.51
N ALA A 226 -12.07 1.18 8.75
CA ALA A 226 -13.35 0.78 9.31
C ALA A 226 -13.26 -0.54 10.11
N ALA A 227 -12.55 -1.54 9.56
CA ALA A 227 -12.29 -2.80 10.26
C ALA A 227 -11.48 -2.57 11.55
N ALA A 228 -10.42 -1.75 11.50
CA ALA A 228 -9.60 -1.41 12.65
C ALA A 228 -10.43 -0.75 13.77
N ILE A 229 -11.28 0.24 13.45
CA ILE A 229 -12.17 0.90 14.40
C ILE A 229 -13.14 -0.12 15.05
N LYS A 230 -13.75 -0.98 14.23
CA LYS A 230 -14.69 -2.00 14.69
C LYS A 230 -14.08 -2.95 15.72
N HIS A 231 -12.79 -3.23 15.60
CA HIS A 231 -12.04 -4.12 16.48
C HIS A 231 -11.21 -3.39 17.55
N ASN A 232 -11.51 -2.12 17.82
CA ASN A 232 -10.86 -1.29 18.84
C ASN A 232 -9.35 -1.13 18.65
N VAL A 233 -8.86 -1.21 17.42
CA VAL A 233 -7.48 -0.88 17.09
C VAL A 233 -7.31 0.64 17.23
N ALA A 234 -6.25 1.08 17.89
CA ALA A 234 -5.97 2.50 18.05
C ALA A 234 -5.80 3.20 16.70
N ILE A 235 -6.53 4.29 16.52
CA ILE A 235 -6.48 5.12 15.30
C ILE A 235 -5.90 6.48 15.67
N LYS A 236 -5.03 7.00 14.80
CA LYS A 236 -4.42 8.32 14.95
C LYS A 236 -4.59 9.12 13.66
N ASP A 237 -4.79 10.43 13.80
CA ASP A 237 -4.75 11.42 12.70
C ASP A 237 -5.74 11.15 11.54
N ASN A 238 -6.89 10.57 11.80
CA ASN A 238 -7.92 10.26 10.79
C ASN A 238 -8.54 11.50 10.10
N ASN A 239 -8.32 12.68 10.64
CA ASN A 239 -8.76 13.95 10.08
C ASN A 239 -7.76 14.55 9.09
N TYR A 240 -6.59 13.96 8.89
CA TYR A 240 -5.59 14.47 7.97
C TYR A 240 -5.96 14.09 6.54
N VAL A 241 -6.44 15.09 5.82
CA VAL A 241 -6.79 15.00 4.39
C VAL A 241 -6.01 16.05 3.64
N GLN A 242 -5.20 15.62 2.67
CA GLN A 242 -4.49 16.56 1.81
C GLN A 242 -5.43 17.10 0.74
N ILE A 243 -5.47 18.45 0.62
CA ILE A 243 -6.19 19.14 -0.44
C ILE A 243 -5.16 19.62 -1.47
N HIS A 244 -5.28 19.12 -2.71
CA HIS A 244 -4.39 19.52 -3.80
C HIS A 244 -4.85 20.86 -4.39
N PRO A 245 -4.03 21.93 -4.33
CA PRO A 245 -4.49 23.29 -4.67
C PRO A 245 -4.68 23.54 -6.17
N THR A 246 -4.10 22.70 -7.04
CA THR A 246 -4.05 22.90 -8.49
C THR A 246 -4.80 21.83 -9.28
N THR A 247 -5.74 21.13 -8.66
CA THR A 247 -6.55 20.12 -9.35
C THR A 247 -7.52 20.80 -10.33
N PHE A 248 -7.45 20.39 -11.60
CA PHE A 248 -8.39 20.85 -12.61
C PHE A 248 -9.77 20.19 -12.39
N TYR A 249 -10.81 21.01 -12.31
CA TYR A 249 -12.19 20.54 -12.24
C TYR A 249 -12.90 20.76 -13.57
N SER A 250 -13.40 19.67 -14.19
CA SER A 250 -14.27 19.72 -15.36
C SER A 250 -15.67 19.24 -14.98
N LYS A 251 -16.70 19.91 -15.53
CA LYS A 251 -18.11 19.51 -15.40
C LYS A 251 -18.54 18.50 -16.49
N ASN A 252 -17.66 18.15 -17.42
CA ASN A 252 -17.94 17.23 -18.52
C ASN A 252 -17.61 15.81 -18.13
#